data_99c824c6f89a7c0736e37b56341e0bb2
#
_entry.id   99c824c6f89a7c0736e37b56341e0bb2
#
_cell.length_a   1.000
_cell.length_b   1.000
_cell.length_c   1.000
_cell.angle_alpha   90.00
_cell.angle_beta   90.00
_cell.angle_gamma   90.00
#
_symmetry.space_group_name_H-M   'P 1'
#
loop_
_entity.id
_entity.type
_entity.pdbx_description
1 polymer ?
#
loop_
_entity_poly.entity_id
_entity_poly.type
_entity_poly.pdbx_seq_one_letter_code
_entity_poly.pdbx_strand_id
1 'polypeptide(L)'
;MPTWRPPADVARAARRGLELRAEQPPSNRAGTPVGLARASQLANRRPVSLETLRRMRSYFARHAVDKEGEGWARDSKGYQAWLMWGGDPGRAWANRILRDVEQS
;
A
#
# COMPACT_ATOMS: atom_id res chain seq x y z
N MET A 1 -19.74 -4.59 11.30
CA MET A 1 -18.66 -5.18 10.47
C MET A 1 -17.33 -4.92 11.12
N PRO A 2 -16.47 -5.92 11.26
CA PRO A 2 -15.15 -5.69 11.84
C PRO A 2 -14.29 -4.82 10.93
N THR A 3 -13.45 -4.03 11.56
CA THR A 3 -12.46 -3.22 10.85
C THR A 3 -11.12 -3.36 11.57
N TRP A 4 -10.06 -2.96 10.90
CA TRP A 4 -8.71 -3.07 11.45
C TRP A 4 -7.99 -1.74 11.25
N ARG A 5 -7.35 -1.26 12.30
CA ARG A 5 -6.58 -0.02 12.24
C ARG A 5 -5.16 -0.34 11.75
N PRO A 6 -4.69 0.35 10.71
CA PRO A 6 -3.32 0.11 10.23
C PRO A 6 -2.29 0.38 11.33
N PRO A 7 -1.28 -0.51 11.47
CA PRO A 7 -0.17 -0.27 12.40
C PRO A 7 0.67 0.94 11.99
N ALA A 8 1.48 1.43 12.90
CA ALA A 8 2.31 2.61 12.67
C ALA A 8 3.29 2.44 11.51
N ASP A 9 3.88 1.24 11.34
CA ASP A 9 4.82 0.98 10.25
C ASP A 9 4.14 1.00 8.88
N VAL A 10 2.91 0.51 8.80
CA VAL A 10 2.11 0.58 7.58
C VAL A 10 1.79 2.05 7.24
N ALA A 11 1.40 2.82 8.26
CA ALA A 11 1.11 4.23 8.09
C ALA A 11 2.35 5.02 7.62
N ARG A 12 3.52 4.71 8.20
CA ARG A 12 4.77 5.37 7.79
C ARG A 12 5.11 5.08 6.34
N ALA A 13 4.94 3.82 5.91
CA ALA A 13 5.18 3.45 4.52
C ALA A 13 4.27 4.23 3.57
N ALA A 14 2.97 4.28 3.88
CA ALA A 14 2.01 5.00 3.05
C ALA A 14 2.34 6.49 2.98
N ARG A 15 2.69 7.10 4.11
CA ARG A 15 3.08 8.51 4.17
C ARG A 15 4.34 8.75 3.35
N ARG A 16 5.31 7.86 3.45
CA ARG A 16 6.54 7.98 2.66
C ARG A 16 6.26 7.91 1.17
N GLY A 17 5.36 7.02 0.76
CA GLY A 17 4.94 6.92 -0.64
C GLY A 17 4.33 8.22 -1.15
N LEU A 18 3.47 8.84 -0.35
CA LEU A 18 2.86 10.12 -0.70
C LEU A 18 3.91 11.24 -0.79
N GLU A 19 4.88 11.27 0.11
CA GLU A 19 5.96 12.24 0.08
C GLU A 19 6.83 12.09 -1.17
N LEU A 20 7.24 10.85 -1.49
CA LEU A 20 8.03 10.60 -2.70
C LEU A 20 7.28 11.02 -3.95
N ARG A 21 5.98 10.72 -4.00
CA ARG A 21 5.14 11.12 -5.12
C ARG A 21 5.11 12.64 -5.27
N ALA A 22 4.96 13.35 -4.16
CA ALA A 22 4.90 14.82 -4.18
C ALA A 22 6.22 15.44 -4.64
N GLU A 23 7.34 14.77 -4.41
CA GLU A 23 8.66 15.23 -4.84
C GLU A 23 8.91 15.05 -6.34
N GLN A 24 8.07 14.24 -7.01
CA GLN A 24 8.28 13.93 -8.42
C GLN A 24 7.57 14.92 -9.34
N PRO A 25 8.10 15.13 -10.55
CA PRO A 25 7.36 15.90 -11.55
C PRO A 25 6.07 15.17 -11.92
N PRO A 26 5.04 15.88 -12.39
CA PRO A 26 3.74 15.26 -12.69
C PRO A 26 3.81 14.03 -13.57
N SER A 27 4.75 14.00 -14.52
CA SER A 27 4.92 12.87 -15.43
C SER A 27 5.44 11.60 -14.73
N ASN A 28 5.98 11.73 -13.52
CA ASN A 28 6.53 10.59 -12.77
C ASN A 28 5.80 10.37 -11.44
N ARG A 29 4.56 10.80 -11.33
CA ARG A 29 3.75 10.57 -10.12
C ARG A 29 2.90 9.33 -10.29
N ALA A 30 3.04 8.42 -9.32
CA ALA A 30 2.19 7.24 -9.25
C ALA A 30 0.82 7.60 -8.75
N GLY A 31 -0.11 6.69 -8.98
CA GLY A 31 -1.38 6.71 -8.29
C GLY A 31 -2.57 6.95 -9.17
N THR A 32 -3.51 6.05 -9.01
CA THR A 32 -4.87 6.21 -9.47
C THR A 32 -5.65 6.90 -8.35
N PRO A 33 -6.87 7.41 -8.60
CA PRO A 33 -7.70 7.93 -7.51
C PRO A 33 -7.89 6.93 -6.37
N VAL A 34 -8.04 5.65 -6.69
CA VAL A 34 -8.18 4.59 -5.67
C VAL A 34 -6.89 4.47 -4.86
N GLY A 35 -5.74 4.45 -5.51
CA GLY A 35 -4.44 4.34 -4.83
C GLY A 35 -4.17 5.53 -3.91
N LEU A 36 -4.52 6.73 -4.35
CA LEU A 36 -4.36 7.93 -3.53
C LEU A 36 -5.27 7.90 -2.30
N ALA A 37 -6.53 7.49 -2.48
CA ALA A 37 -7.46 7.37 -1.36
C ALA A 37 -6.97 6.32 -0.35
N ARG A 38 -6.44 5.19 -0.85
CA ARG A 38 -5.89 4.13 0.00
C ARG A 38 -4.70 4.63 0.80
N ALA A 39 -3.78 5.33 0.14
CA ALA A 39 -2.59 5.87 0.80
C ALA A 39 -2.98 6.84 1.92
N SER A 40 -3.93 7.72 1.67
CA SER A 40 -4.42 8.66 2.68
C SER A 40 -5.05 7.92 3.87
N GLN A 41 -5.87 6.90 3.59
CA GLN A 41 -6.50 6.09 4.63
C GLN A 41 -5.45 5.43 5.53
N LEU A 42 -4.46 4.78 4.92
CA LEU A 42 -3.41 4.08 5.66
C LEU A 42 -2.50 5.05 6.42
N ALA A 43 -2.10 6.16 5.79
CA ALA A 43 -1.22 7.15 6.41
C ALA A 43 -1.87 7.79 7.64
N ASN A 44 -3.18 7.95 7.62
CA ASN A 44 -3.93 8.51 8.73
C ASN A 44 -4.45 7.45 9.71
N ARG A 45 -4.05 6.21 9.53
CA ARG A 45 -4.43 5.07 10.36
C ARG A 45 -5.94 4.93 10.53
N ARG A 46 -6.69 5.22 9.46
CA ARG A 46 -8.13 5.03 9.48
C ARG A 46 -8.45 3.54 9.34
N PRO A 47 -9.46 3.05 10.06
CA PRO A 47 -9.82 1.63 9.97
C PRO A 47 -10.15 1.20 8.55
N VAL A 48 -9.72 0.00 8.21
CA VAL A 48 -9.99 -0.61 6.89
C VAL A 48 -10.89 -1.83 7.04
N SER A 49 -11.69 -2.07 6.03
CA SER A 49 -12.60 -3.21 5.97
C SER A 49 -11.88 -4.47 5.47
N LEU A 50 -12.53 -5.61 5.62
CA LEU A 50 -12.05 -6.86 5.07
C LEU A 50 -11.87 -6.77 3.56
N GLU A 51 -12.81 -6.12 2.87
CA GLU A 51 -12.71 -5.91 1.43
C GLU A 51 -11.46 -5.11 1.07
N THR A 52 -11.14 -4.07 1.84
CA THR A 52 -9.93 -3.28 1.61
C THR A 52 -8.68 -4.13 1.78
N LEU A 53 -8.64 -4.98 2.81
CA LEU A 53 -7.50 -5.88 3.02
C LEU A 53 -7.32 -6.84 1.85
N ARG A 54 -8.43 -7.35 1.30
CA ARG A 54 -8.38 -8.21 0.11
C ARG A 54 -7.84 -7.47 -1.11
N ARG A 55 -8.22 -6.21 -1.28
CA ARG A 55 -7.69 -5.37 -2.36
C ARG A 55 -6.20 -5.11 -2.19
N MET A 56 -5.75 -4.91 -0.94
CA MET A 56 -4.32 -4.77 -0.65
C MET A 56 -3.57 -6.04 -1.02
N ARG A 57 -4.07 -7.21 -0.61
CA ARG A 57 -3.46 -8.50 -0.95
C ARG A 57 -3.36 -8.67 -2.47
N SER A 58 -4.42 -8.35 -3.18
CA SER A 58 -4.44 -8.46 -4.65
C SER A 58 -3.44 -7.51 -5.30
N TYR A 59 -3.34 -6.29 -4.78
CA TYR A 59 -2.37 -5.32 -5.28
C TYR A 59 -0.95 -5.86 -5.14
N PHE A 60 -0.58 -6.33 -3.95
CA PHE A 60 0.77 -6.82 -3.70
C PHE A 60 1.07 -8.08 -4.50
N ALA A 61 0.09 -8.97 -4.67
CA ALA A 61 0.28 -10.18 -5.46
C ALA A 61 0.58 -9.84 -6.93
N ARG A 62 -0.15 -8.87 -7.51
CA ARG A 62 0.06 -8.48 -8.90
C ARG A 62 1.37 -7.73 -9.11
N HIS A 63 1.77 -6.92 -8.14
CA HIS A 63 2.91 -6.01 -8.30
C HIS A 63 4.20 -6.48 -7.66
N ALA A 64 4.20 -7.64 -7.00
CA ALA A 64 5.42 -8.19 -6.39
C ALA A 64 6.54 -8.38 -7.43
N VAL A 65 6.19 -8.75 -8.64
CA VAL A 65 7.15 -8.94 -9.73
C VAL A 65 7.85 -7.64 -10.10
N ASP A 66 7.24 -6.50 -9.87
CA ASP A 66 7.83 -5.20 -10.19
C ASP A 66 9.09 -4.94 -9.38
N LYS A 67 9.20 -5.54 -8.18
CA LYS A 67 10.38 -5.39 -7.32
C LYS A 67 11.62 -6.06 -7.91
N GLU A 68 11.43 -7.00 -8.81
CA GLU A 68 12.52 -7.73 -9.47
C GLU A 68 12.91 -7.08 -10.79
N GLY A 69 12.15 -6.10 -11.25
CA GLY A 69 12.38 -5.43 -12.51
C GLY A 69 13.46 -4.35 -12.41
N GLU A 70 14.07 -4.05 -13.55
CA GLU A 70 15.10 -3.01 -13.64
C GLU A 70 14.55 -1.62 -13.33
N GLY A 71 13.25 -1.41 -13.51
CA GLY A 71 12.61 -0.14 -13.22
C GLY A 71 12.32 0.13 -11.75
N TRP A 72 12.71 -0.77 -10.86
CA TRP A 72 12.45 -0.61 -9.42
C TRP A 72 13.49 0.30 -8.80
N ALA A 73 13.25 1.59 -8.88
CA ALA A 73 14.11 2.61 -8.29
C ALA A 73 13.30 3.41 -7.26
N ARG A 74 14.00 4.07 -6.34
CA ARG A 74 13.37 4.78 -5.22
C ARG A 74 12.40 5.86 -5.66
N ASP A 75 12.56 6.39 -6.85
CA ASP A 75 11.69 7.43 -7.39
C ASP A 75 10.76 6.91 -8.49
N SER A 76 10.75 5.61 -8.76
CA SER A 76 9.89 5.04 -9.79
C SER A 76 8.42 5.05 -9.36
N LYS A 77 7.53 5.09 -10.35
CA LYS A 77 6.09 5.01 -10.07
C LYS A 77 5.73 3.73 -9.34
N GLY A 78 6.36 2.61 -9.72
CA GLY A 78 6.12 1.33 -9.07
C GLY A 78 6.48 1.35 -7.59
N TYR A 79 7.61 1.91 -7.26
CA TYR A 79 8.05 2.02 -5.87
C TYR A 79 7.14 2.95 -5.07
N GLN A 80 6.79 4.12 -5.65
CA GLN A 80 5.84 5.04 -5.01
C GLN A 80 4.52 4.34 -4.68
N ALA A 81 3.94 3.65 -5.66
CA ALA A 81 2.67 2.95 -5.49
C ALA A 81 2.77 1.84 -4.44
N TRP A 82 3.85 1.08 -4.44
CA TRP A 82 4.08 0.03 -3.45
C TRP A 82 4.00 0.58 -2.03
N LEU A 83 4.70 1.69 -1.78
CA LEU A 83 4.66 2.36 -0.47
C LEU A 83 3.28 2.92 -0.16
N MET A 84 2.61 3.52 -1.15
CA MET A 84 1.28 4.09 -0.98
C MET A 84 0.25 3.05 -0.54
N TRP A 85 0.41 1.80 -0.96
CA TRP A 85 -0.44 0.69 -0.55
C TRP A 85 -0.01 0.08 0.79
N GLY A 86 0.98 0.64 1.45
CA GLY A 86 1.43 0.22 2.77
C GLY A 86 2.83 -0.36 2.81
N GLY A 87 3.49 -0.53 1.67
CA GLY A 87 4.83 -1.10 1.59
C GLY A 87 4.88 -2.57 2.03
N ASP A 88 6.08 -3.07 2.27
CA ASP A 88 6.26 -4.43 2.79
C ASP A 88 5.52 -4.65 4.12
N PRO A 89 5.51 -3.68 5.06
CA PRO A 89 4.70 -3.83 6.28
C PRO A 89 3.21 -4.00 5.99
N GLY A 90 2.67 -3.26 5.01
CA GLY A 90 1.26 -3.37 4.62
C GLY A 90 0.94 -4.72 4.04
N ARG A 91 1.83 -5.26 3.22
CA ARG A 91 1.68 -6.60 2.65
C ARG A 91 1.63 -7.66 3.75
N ALA A 92 2.58 -7.60 4.68
CA ALA A 92 2.63 -8.57 5.78
C ALA A 92 1.39 -8.45 6.67
N TRP A 93 0.97 -7.25 6.97
CA TRP A 93 -0.19 -6.99 7.83
C TRP A 93 -1.47 -7.52 7.20
N ALA A 94 -1.73 -7.17 5.93
CA ALA A 94 -2.94 -7.61 5.23
C ALA A 94 -2.97 -9.13 5.11
N ASN A 95 -1.85 -9.74 4.73
CA ASN A 95 -1.77 -11.19 4.58
C ASN A 95 -2.01 -11.91 5.91
N ARG A 96 -1.46 -11.39 7.01
CA ARG A 96 -1.64 -11.99 8.33
C ARG A 96 -3.11 -11.98 8.75
N ILE A 97 -3.78 -10.83 8.62
CA ILE A 97 -5.18 -10.72 9.00
C ILE A 97 -6.06 -11.62 8.14
N LEU A 98 -5.83 -11.60 6.82
CA LEU A 98 -6.64 -12.40 5.90
C LEU A 98 -6.46 -13.88 6.15
N ARG A 99 -5.23 -14.32 6.45
CA ARG A 99 -4.97 -15.71 6.81
C ARG A 99 -5.77 -16.11 8.05
N ASP A 100 -5.74 -15.26 9.09
CA ASP A 100 -6.46 -15.54 10.33
C ASP A 100 -7.98 -15.59 10.10
N VAL A 101 -8.52 -14.64 9.33
CA VAL A 101 -9.95 -14.58 9.03
C VAL A 101 -10.39 -15.77 8.18
N GLU A 102 -9.59 -16.14 7.17
CA GLU A 102 -9.93 -17.21 6.25
C GLU A 102 -9.77 -18.61 6.86
N GLN A 103 -9.03 -18.74 7.96
CA GLN A 103 -8.83 -20.00 8.66
C GLN A 103 -9.81 -20.23 9.81
N SER A 104 -10.59 -19.21 10.18
CA SER A 104 -11.53 -19.34 11.29
C SER A 104 -12.91 -19.83 10.86
#